data_3e988c4c4408aafbc56f05a56c2ddf9d
#
_entry.id   3e988c4c4408aafbc56f05a56c2ddf9d
#
_cell.length_a   1.000
_cell.length_b   1.000
_cell.length_c   1.000
_cell.angle_alpha   90.00
_cell.angle_beta   90.00
_cell.angle_gamma   90.00
#
_symmetry.space_group_name_H-M   'P 1'
#
loop_
_entity.id
_entity.type
_entity.pdbx_description
1 polymer ?
#
loop_
_entity_poly.entity_id
_entity_poly.type
_entity_poly.pdbx_seq_one_letter_code
_entity_poly.pdbx_strand_id
1 'polypeptide(L)'
;DTTGATTTADITITVTGVNDAPTASDNTVTTLEDTNHVFSTSEFNFSDVDDDGALNKIKITSLEDNGALQYYNGSAWVDVTLNQVITATDIAANKLRFNPAADENGSSYTTFNFTVNDGDADSATPNTITVNVTAVNDAPVGVNDTDAVNEDATITESSGSELLVADDTDADDSSSLTVTQIAVTGGSNSSVSSGSSYNSSGTQVTGTYGTLTVGADGTYTY
;
A
#
# COMPACT_ATOMS: atom_id res chain seq x y z
N ASP A 1 24.79 -7.69 75.32
CA ASP A 1 24.68 -8.23 76.64
C ASP A 1 24.30 -7.13 77.59
N THR A 2 24.11 -7.43 78.88
CA THR A 2 23.71 -6.48 79.90
C THR A 2 24.80 -5.48 80.33
N THR A 3 26.02 -5.59 79.75
CA THR A 3 27.18 -4.74 80.01
C THR A 3 27.41 -3.68 78.92
N GLY A 4 26.52 -3.59 77.96
CA GLY A 4 26.57 -2.57 76.90
C GLY A 4 27.50 -2.93 75.75
N ALA A 5 28.03 -4.13 75.69
CA ALA A 5 28.79 -4.60 74.57
C ALA A 5 27.82 -4.92 73.39
N THR A 6 28.07 -4.34 72.22
CA THR A 6 27.29 -4.53 71.00
C THR A 6 28.07 -5.34 69.96
N THR A 7 27.38 -6.17 69.23
CA THR A 7 27.93 -6.82 68.04
C THR A 7 27.00 -6.55 66.88
N THR A 8 27.54 -6.50 65.71
CA THR A 8 26.77 -6.39 64.47
C THR A 8 26.71 -7.75 63.79
N ALA A 9 25.58 -8.09 63.21
CA ALA A 9 25.40 -9.23 62.36
C ALA A 9 24.67 -8.78 61.09
N ASP A 10 25.11 -9.25 59.95
CA ASP A 10 24.49 -8.96 58.65
C ASP A 10 23.41 -10.00 58.37
N ILE A 11 22.29 -9.53 57.84
CA ILE A 11 21.25 -10.38 57.28
C ILE A 11 21.25 -10.15 55.77
N THR A 12 21.50 -11.22 55.03
CA THR A 12 21.37 -11.22 53.58
C THR A 12 20.00 -11.75 53.20
N ILE A 13 19.22 -10.93 52.49
CA ILE A 13 17.93 -11.32 51.91
C ILE A 13 18.12 -11.42 50.39
N THR A 14 17.89 -12.61 49.84
CA THR A 14 17.86 -12.82 48.40
C THR A 14 16.41 -12.74 47.92
N VAL A 15 16.13 -11.83 47.01
CA VAL A 15 14.84 -11.75 46.32
C VAL A 15 15.05 -12.38 44.95
N THR A 16 14.25 -13.40 44.63
CA THR A 16 14.23 -14.03 43.33
C THR A 16 13.07 -13.45 42.53
N GLY A 17 13.35 -12.89 41.37
CA GLY A 17 12.30 -12.42 40.44
C GLY A 17 11.46 -13.61 39.90
N VAL A 18 10.24 -13.33 39.59
CA VAL A 18 9.32 -14.23 38.88
C VAL A 18 9.00 -13.52 37.58
N ASN A 19 9.01 -14.23 36.47
CA ASN A 19 8.70 -13.65 35.18
C ASN A 19 7.26 -13.12 35.14
N ASP A 20 7.10 -11.84 34.83
CA ASP A 20 5.82 -11.23 34.46
C ASP A 20 5.60 -11.40 32.94
N ALA A 21 4.36 -11.34 32.48
CA ALA A 21 4.08 -11.44 31.04
C ALA A 21 4.31 -10.08 30.35
N PRO A 22 4.87 -10.06 29.13
CA PRO A 22 5.11 -8.83 28.40
C PRO A 22 3.81 -8.13 27.99
N THR A 23 3.93 -6.86 27.68
CA THR A 23 2.87 -6.03 27.12
C THR A 23 3.28 -5.48 25.76
N ALA A 24 2.29 -5.07 24.98
CA ALA A 24 2.50 -4.29 23.76
C ALA A 24 1.45 -3.19 23.67
N SER A 25 1.56 -2.32 22.68
CA SER A 25 0.52 -1.35 22.34
C SER A 25 0.23 -1.37 20.85
N ASP A 26 -0.95 -0.87 20.50
CA ASP A 26 -1.35 -0.69 19.09
C ASP A 26 -0.37 0.21 18.37
N ASN A 27 -0.23 -0.01 17.07
CA ASN A 27 0.61 0.81 16.22
C ASN A 27 -0.04 1.03 14.84
N THR A 28 0.37 2.10 14.17
CA THR A 28 -0.03 2.40 12.81
C THR A 28 1.21 2.54 11.94
N VAL A 29 1.23 1.81 10.83
CA VAL A 29 2.28 1.89 9.80
C VAL A 29 1.68 2.46 8.52
N THR A 30 2.52 3.08 7.70
CA THR A 30 2.10 3.65 6.42
C THR A 30 3.04 3.20 5.32
N THR A 31 2.49 2.79 4.19
CA THR A 31 3.22 2.50 2.97
C THR A 31 2.56 3.20 1.78
N LEU A 32 3.21 3.21 0.64
CA LEU A 32 2.60 3.58 -0.64
C LEU A 32 1.90 2.33 -1.21
N GLU A 33 0.85 2.51 -2.03
CA GLU A 33 0.36 1.41 -2.86
C GLU A 33 1.50 0.88 -3.74
N ASP A 34 1.39 -0.34 -4.20
CA ASP A 34 2.42 -1.06 -4.97
C ASP A 34 3.79 -1.20 -4.29
N THR A 35 3.91 -0.75 -3.04
CA THR A 35 5.13 -0.81 -2.26
C THR A 35 4.93 -1.63 -1.00
N ASN A 36 5.74 -2.69 -0.84
CA ASN A 36 5.70 -3.51 0.36
C ASN A 36 6.19 -2.73 1.60
N HIS A 37 5.47 -2.84 2.70
CA HIS A 37 5.96 -2.43 4.03
C HIS A 37 6.66 -3.62 4.68
N VAL A 38 7.95 -3.48 4.99
CA VAL A 38 8.74 -4.49 5.72
C VAL A 38 8.77 -4.14 7.19
N PHE A 39 8.26 -5.04 8.03
CA PHE A 39 8.19 -4.81 9.47
C PHE A 39 9.54 -4.91 10.16
N SER A 40 9.72 -4.05 11.15
CA SER A 40 10.80 -4.11 12.15
C SER A 40 10.26 -4.56 13.51
N THR A 41 11.12 -5.05 14.38
CA THR A 41 10.72 -5.48 15.74
C THR A 41 10.18 -4.32 16.59
N SER A 42 10.67 -3.11 16.36
CA SER A 42 10.22 -1.91 17.11
C SER A 42 8.77 -1.52 16.83
N GLU A 43 8.18 -1.95 15.71
CA GLU A 43 6.80 -1.62 15.35
C GLU A 43 5.77 -2.43 16.15
N PHE A 44 6.20 -3.47 16.86
CA PHE A 44 5.34 -4.27 17.74
C PHE A 44 5.27 -3.72 19.17
N ASN A 45 5.90 -2.58 19.47
CA ASN A 45 5.81 -1.81 20.72
C ASN A 45 5.89 -2.69 21.99
N PHE A 46 6.82 -3.66 21.96
CA PHE A 46 7.05 -4.58 23.07
C PHE A 46 7.55 -3.84 24.31
N SER A 47 7.09 -4.26 25.49
CA SER A 47 7.55 -3.79 26.80
C SER A 47 7.40 -4.90 27.83
N ASP A 48 8.44 -5.08 28.63
CA ASP A 48 8.47 -6.02 29.75
C ASP A 48 9.08 -5.36 30.98
N VAL A 49 8.64 -5.76 32.18
CA VAL A 49 9.06 -5.18 33.46
C VAL A 49 10.25 -5.92 34.07
N ASP A 50 10.43 -7.19 33.76
CA ASP A 50 11.46 -8.05 34.32
C ASP A 50 12.71 -8.14 33.49
N ASP A 51 12.55 -7.96 32.19
CA ASP A 51 13.63 -8.11 31.23
C ASP A 51 13.91 -6.77 30.56
N ASP A 52 15.18 -6.41 30.40
CA ASP A 52 15.59 -5.23 29.60
C ASP A 52 15.15 -5.35 28.10
N GLY A 53 14.20 -6.23 27.88
CA GLY A 53 13.14 -6.22 26.88
C GLY A 53 13.56 -6.50 25.48
N ALA A 54 13.96 -7.70 25.15
CA ALA A 54 14.00 -8.12 23.76
C ALA A 54 12.77 -8.95 23.40
N LEU A 55 11.95 -8.45 22.47
CA LEU A 55 10.92 -9.27 21.81
C LEU A 55 11.54 -10.60 21.35
N ASN A 56 10.96 -11.73 21.77
CA ASN A 56 11.39 -13.06 21.32
C ASN A 56 10.63 -13.48 20.06
N LYS A 57 9.31 -13.33 20.06
CA LYS A 57 8.43 -13.67 18.93
C LYS A 57 7.10 -12.95 19.03
N ILE A 58 6.38 -12.91 17.91
CA ILE A 58 4.97 -12.53 17.84
C ILE A 58 4.13 -13.72 17.41
N LYS A 59 2.84 -13.70 17.73
CA LYS A 59 1.84 -14.62 17.20
C LYS A 59 0.70 -13.81 16.59
N ILE A 60 0.34 -14.09 15.35
CA ILE A 60 -0.76 -13.43 14.65
C ILE A 60 -2.09 -14.01 15.14
N THR A 61 -2.95 -13.16 15.71
CA THR A 61 -4.22 -13.57 16.33
C THR A 61 -5.46 -13.17 15.53
N SER A 62 -5.35 -12.26 14.58
CA SER A 62 -6.29 -12.08 13.47
C SER A 62 -5.52 -11.70 12.21
N LEU A 63 -6.09 -12.04 11.06
CA LEU A 63 -5.53 -11.72 9.76
C LEU A 63 -6.12 -10.40 9.25
N GLU A 64 -5.45 -9.85 8.25
CA GLU A 64 -5.88 -8.71 7.45
C GLU A 64 -7.10 -9.06 6.58
N ASP A 65 -7.87 -8.02 6.20
CA ASP A 65 -9.02 -8.16 5.28
C ASP A 65 -8.64 -7.78 3.84
N ASN A 66 -7.66 -6.87 3.65
CA ASN A 66 -7.21 -6.37 2.35
C ASN A 66 -5.68 -6.43 2.27
N GLY A 67 -5.15 -6.61 1.05
CA GLY A 67 -3.73 -6.85 0.83
C GLY A 67 -3.29 -8.21 1.36
N ALA A 68 -2.00 -8.39 1.67
CA ALA A 68 -1.47 -9.64 2.19
C ALA A 68 -0.34 -9.42 3.20
N LEU A 69 -0.50 -9.93 4.41
CA LEU A 69 0.60 -10.07 5.37
C LEU A 69 1.39 -11.32 5.01
N GLN A 70 2.66 -11.16 4.68
CA GLN A 70 3.48 -12.23 4.11
C GLN A 70 4.74 -12.50 4.91
N TYR A 71 5.10 -13.78 4.97
CA TYR A 71 6.32 -14.28 5.60
C TYR A 71 7.22 -14.98 4.57
N TYR A 72 8.52 -14.65 4.60
CA TYR A 72 9.51 -15.32 3.75
C TYR A 72 9.99 -16.63 4.39
N ASN A 73 9.61 -17.77 3.82
CA ASN A 73 9.89 -19.10 4.37
C ASN A 73 11.30 -19.65 4.01
N GLY A 74 12.15 -18.82 3.41
CA GLY A 74 13.49 -19.19 2.94
C GLY A 74 13.54 -19.50 1.44
N SER A 75 12.39 -19.62 0.77
CA SER A 75 12.31 -19.91 -0.67
C SER A 75 11.37 -18.94 -1.38
N ALA A 76 10.25 -18.56 -0.74
CA ALA A 76 9.24 -17.69 -1.29
C ALA A 76 8.55 -16.88 -0.19
N TRP A 77 7.91 -15.79 -0.58
CA TRP A 77 6.92 -15.09 0.24
C TRP A 77 5.62 -15.90 0.20
N VAL A 78 5.07 -16.18 1.37
CA VAL A 78 3.80 -16.90 1.55
C VAL A 78 2.92 -16.11 2.51
N ASP A 79 1.61 -16.19 2.33
CA ASP A 79 0.69 -15.49 3.23
C ASP A 79 0.78 -16.06 4.64
N VAL A 80 0.74 -15.17 5.62
CA VAL A 80 0.72 -15.54 7.04
C VAL A 80 -0.61 -16.20 7.35
N THR A 81 -0.56 -17.21 8.19
CA THR A 81 -1.76 -17.94 8.64
C THR A 81 -2.14 -17.56 10.06
N LEU A 82 -3.42 -17.72 10.39
CA LEU A 82 -3.91 -17.48 11.74
C LEU A 82 -3.15 -18.35 12.77
N ASN A 83 -2.74 -17.73 13.88
CA ASN A 83 -1.89 -18.29 14.92
C ASN A 83 -0.45 -18.62 14.50
N GLN A 84 0.00 -18.16 13.34
CA GLN A 84 1.40 -18.29 12.97
C GLN A 84 2.28 -17.54 13.96
N VAL A 85 3.37 -18.19 14.36
CA VAL A 85 4.41 -17.62 15.22
C VAL A 85 5.57 -17.18 14.33
N ILE A 86 6.04 -15.95 14.54
CA ILE A 86 7.15 -15.35 13.79
C ILE A 86 8.17 -14.85 14.82
N THR A 87 9.42 -15.30 14.69
CA THR A 87 10.47 -14.92 15.62
C THR A 87 10.95 -13.49 15.39
N ALA A 88 11.40 -12.81 16.45
CA ALA A 88 12.03 -11.50 16.32
C ALA A 88 13.26 -11.53 15.41
N THR A 89 13.99 -12.66 15.40
CA THR A 89 15.13 -12.87 14.49
C THR A 89 14.69 -12.85 13.02
N ASP A 90 13.55 -13.46 12.69
CA ASP A 90 13.04 -13.45 11.33
C ASP A 90 12.52 -12.06 10.94
N ILE A 91 11.86 -11.34 11.87
CA ILE A 91 11.45 -9.96 11.65
C ILE A 91 12.67 -9.08 11.40
N ALA A 92 13.70 -9.18 12.24
CA ALA A 92 14.97 -8.44 12.07
C ALA A 92 15.72 -8.82 10.78
N ALA A 93 15.48 -10.01 10.24
CA ALA A 93 15.98 -10.46 8.94
C ALA A 93 15.10 -10.02 7.74
N ASN A 94 14.14 -9.11 7.95
CA ASN A 94 13.22 -8.59 6.94
C ASN A 94 12.33 -9.67 6.29
N LYS A 95 11.93 -10.69 7.06
CA LYS A 95 11.10 -11.79 6.56
C LYS A 95 9.61 -11.63 6.79
N LEU A 96 9.17 -10.51 7.36
CA LEU A 96 7.75 -10.17 7.54
C LEU A 96 7.46 -8.88 6.79
N ARG A 97 6.47 -8.90 5.90
CA ARG A 97 6.03 -7.73 5.16
C ARG A 97 4.52 -7.69 5.01
N PHE A 98 4.00 -6.50 4.77
CA PHE A 98 2.67 -6.29 4.21
C PHE A 98 2.79 -5.91 2.74
N ASN A 99 2.01 -6.53 1.88
CA ASN A 99 1.91 -6.25 0.44
C ASN A 99 0.51 -5.72 0.16
N PRO A 100 0.33 -4.41 -0.13
CA PRO A 100 -0.95 -3.89 -0.57
C PRO A 100 -1.45 -4.62 -1.82
N ALA A 101 -2.77 -4.67 -2.04
CA ALA A 101 -3.27 -5.04 -3.35
C ALA A 101 -2.92 -3.95 -4.36
N ALA A 102 -2.75 -4.34 -5.63
CA ALA A 102 -2.39 -3.41 -6.70
C ALA A 102 -3.45 -2.32 -6.83
N ASP A 103 -3.02 -1.09 -7.02
CA ASP A 103 -3.87 0.09 -7.25
C ASP A 103 -4.89 0.34 -6.13
N GLU A 104 -4.67 -0.19 -4.91
CA GLU A 104 -5.56 0.01 -3.77
C GLU A 104 -4.89 0.84 -2.67
N ASN A 105 -5.60 1.85 -2.20
CA ASN A 105 -5.15 2.75 -1.15
C ASN A 105 -6.26 3.08 -0.14
N GLY A 106 -5.89 3.70 0.96
CA GLY A 106 -6.82 4.16 1.98
C GLY A 106 -6.20 4.35 3.37
N SER A 107 -6.82 5.21 4.16
CA SER A 107 -6.55 5.30 5.59
C SER A 107 -7.22 4.13 6.30
N SER A 108 -6.51 3.50 7.25
CA SER A 108 -6.96 2.25 7.88
C SER A 108 -7.34 1.20 6.83
N TYR A 109 -6.48 1.07 5.81
CA TYR A 109 -6.69 0.17 4.68
C TYR A 109 -6.96 -1.27 5.14
N THR A 110 -6.19 -1.72 6.13
CA THR A 110 -6.42 -3.00 6.80
C THR A 110 -5.86 -3.00 8.22
N THR A 111 -6.22 -4.02 9.00
CA THR A 111 -5.69 -4.27 10.33
C THR A 111 -5.41 -5.75 10.54
N PHE A 112 -4.44 -6.06 11.39
CA PHE A 112 -4.25 -7.41 11.91
C PHE A 112 -3.87 -7.34 13.40
N ASN A 113 -4.17 -8.42 14.15
CA ASN A 113 -3.86 -8.47 15.57
C ASN A 113 -2.72 -9.43 15.87
N PHE A 114 -1.97 -9.12 16.93
CA PHE A 114 -0.83 -9.91 17.36
C PHE A 114 -0.72 -9.95 18.89
N THR A 115 -0.07 -10.97 19.42
CA THR A 115 0.49 -11.00 20.78
C THR A 115 2.00 -11.03 20.70
N VAL A 116 2.66 -10.51 21.73
CA VAL A 116 4.12 -10.53 21.88
C VAL A 116 4.53 -11.58 22.93
N ASN A 117 5.78 -12.03 22.87
CA ASN A 117 6.34 -13.03 23.78
C ASN A 117 7.79 -12.67 24.11
N ASP A 118 8.16 -12.81 25.39
CA ASP A 118 9.49 -12.55 25.95
C ASP A 118 10.45 -13.76 25.90
N GLY A 119 9.94 -14.94 25.63
CA GLY A 119 10.63 -16.22 25.65
C GLY A 119 9.94 -17.22 26.57
N ASP A 120 9.32 -16.73 27.64
CA ASP A 120 8.66 -17.52 28.68
C ASP A 120 7.12 -17.38 28.64
N ALA A 121 6.58 -16.18 28.43
CA ALA A 121 5.15 -15.91 28.45
C ALA A 121 4.66 -15.11 27.21
N ASP A 122 3.41 -15.31 26.81
CA ASP A 122 2.73 -14.46 25.81
C ASP A 122 2.04 -13.28 26.54
N SER A 123 1.92 -12.12 25.87
CA SER A 123 1.10 -11.01 26.36
C SER A 123 -0.36 -11.44 26.55
N ALA A 124 -0.99 -10.92 27.62
CA ALA A 124 -2.34 -11.32 28.02
C ALA A 124 -3.42 -10.89 27.02
N THR A 125 -3.20 -9.79 26.31
CA THR A 125 -4.14 -9.20 25.35
C THR A 125 -3.48 -9.02 24.00
N PRO A 126 -4.20 -9.26 22.89
CA PRO A 126 -3.75 -8.88 21.55
C PRO A 126 -3.70 -7.36 21.40
N ASN A 127 -2.80 -6.91 20.54
CA ASN A 127 -2.71 -5.53 20.06
C ASN A 127 -2.90 -5.50 18.55
N THR A 128 -3.18 -4.32 18.01
CA THR A 128 -3.54 -4.11 16.60
C THR A 128 -2.44 -3.35 15.87
N ILE A 129 -2.04 -3.85 14.71
CA ILE A 129 -1.38 -3.04 13.68
C ILE A 129 -2.46 -2.53 12.72
N THR A 130 -2.50 -1.21 12.53
CA THR A 130 -3.27 -0.57 11.46
C THR A 130 -2.32 -0.22 10.33
N VAL A 131 -2.67 -0.59 9.11
CA VAL A 131 -1.91 -0.25 7.90
C VAL A 131 -2.66 0.84 7.13
N ASN A 132 -1.99 1.95 6.88
CA ASN A 132 -2.42 2.96 5.93
C ASN A 132 -1.68 2.74 4.61
N VAL A 133 -2.39 2.87 3.49
CA VAL A 133 -1.81 2.83 2.15
C VAL A 133 -2.09 4.17 1.48
N THR A 134 -1.04 4.83 1.04
CA THR A 134 -1.12 6.14 0.38
C THR A 134 -1.11 5.94 -1.13
N ALA A 135 -2.01 6.62 -1.83
CA ALA A 135 -2.09 6.62 -3.28
C ALA A 135 -0.78 7.11 -3.94
N VAL A 136 -0.44 6.51 -5.06
CA VAL A 136 0.61 6.93 -5.99
C VAL A 136 -0.03 7.03 -7.37
N ASN A 137 0.17 8.15 -8.05
CA ASN A 137 -0.44 8.32 -9.36
C ASN A 137 0.08 7.31 -10.39
N ASP A 138 -0.80 6.53 -10.95
CA ASP A 138 -0.57 5.62 -12.06
C ASP A 138 -0.72 6.32 -13.42
N ALA A 139 -0.31 5.66 -14.47
CA ALA A 139 -0.50 6.16 -15.82
C ALA A 139 -1.78 5.60 -16.42
N PRO A 140 -2.57 6.41 -17.14
CA PRO A 140 -3.77 5.91 -17.79
C PRO A 140 -3.47 4.83 -18.82
N VAL A 141 -4.38 3.89 -18.98
CA VAL A 141 -4.35 2.81 -19.96
C VAL A 141 -5.33 3.12 -21.08
N GLY A 142 -4.78 3.43 -22.27
CA GLY A 142 -5.56 3.72 -23.47
C GLY A 142 -6.02 2.45 -24.17
N VAL A 143 -7.25 2.43 -24.63
CA VAL A 143 -7.83 1.43 -25.53
C VAL A 143 -7.86 1.97 -26.95
N ASN A 144 -7.62 1.12 -27.95
CA ASN A 144 -7.60 1.58 -29.34
C ASN A 144 -9.02 1.72 -29.89
N ASP A 145 -9.36 2.92 -30.34
CA ASP A 145 -10.59 3.19 -31.08
C ASP A 145 -10.49 2.88 -32.56
N THR A 146 -11.61 2.55 -33.17
CA THR A 146 -11.74 2.38 -34.62
C THR A 146 -13.03 2.99 -35.11
N ASP A 147 -12.94 3.74 -36.19
CA ASP A 147 -14.08 4.32 -36.83
C ASP A 147 -13.99 4.24 -38.36
N ALA A 148 -15.09 4.42 -39.07
CA ALA A 148 -15.18 4.30 -40.51
C ALA A 148 -16.05 5.39 -41.14
N VAL A 149 -15.54 6.02 -42.14
CA VAL A 149 -16.25 7.05 -42.92
C VAL A 149 -16.11 6.78 -44.41
N ASN A 150 -17.16 7.02 -45.19
CA ASN A 150 -17.08 6.95 -46.66
C ASN A 150 -16.31 8.17 -47.21
N GLU A 151 -15.69 8.01 -48.39
CA GLU A 151 -15.10 9.15 -49.08
C GLU A 151 -16.17 10.23 -49.30
N ASP A 152 -15.78 11.49 -49.31
CA ASP A 152 -16.63 12.66 -49.42
C ASP A 152 -17.63 12.86 -48.25
N ALA A 153 -17.54 12.07 -47.19
CA ALA A 153 -18.34 12.24 -45.95
C ALA A 153 -17.47 12.75 -44.82
N THR A 154 -18.14 13.26 -43.78
CA THR A 154 -17.50 13.68 -42.53
C THR A 154 -18.08 12.88 -41.39
N ILE A 155 -17.24 12.39 -40.51
CA ILE A 155 -17.66 11.81 -39.24
C ILE A 155 -17.40 12.81 -38.11
N THR A 156 -18.24 12.80 -37.10
CA THR A 156 -18.11 13.68 -35.93
C THR A 156 -18.63 12.96 -34.70
N GLU A 157 -17.72 12.74 -33.75
CA GLU A 157 -18.05 12.18 -32.44
C GLU A 157 -17.96 13.26 -31.38
N SER A 158 -19.09 13.54 -30.75
CA SER A 158 -19.24 14.66 -29.81
C SER A 158 -19.75 14.25 -28.43
N SER A 159 -20.10 12.98 -28.23
CA SER A 159 -20.57 12.46 -26.95
C SER A 159 -20.72 10.93 -26.99
N GLY A 160 -20.72 10.32 -25.80
CA GLY A 160 -21.00 8.88 -25.65
C GLY A 160 -19.75 7.99 -25.70
N SER A 161 -19.94 6.73 -26.04
CA SER A 161 -18.91 5.70 -26.05
C SER A 161 -17.93 5.76 -27.22
N GLU A 162 -18.17 6.63 -28.16
CA GLU A 162 -17.32 6.82 -29.34
C GLU A 162 -16.26 7.92 -29.15
N LEU A 163 -16.20 8.53 -27.95
CA LEU A 163 -15.13 9.46 -27.63
C LEU A 163 -13.81 8.71 -27.43
N LEU A 164 -12.69 9.30 -27.86
CA LEU A 164 -11.36 8.71 -27.79
C LEU A 164 -10.89 8.34 -26.36
N VAL A 165 -11.57 8.82 -25.32
CA VAL A 165 -11.25 8.54 -23.91
C VAL A 165 -12.36 7.79 -23.19
N ALA A 166 -13.36 7.30 -23.91
CA ALA A 166 -14.59 6.78 -23.29
C ALA A 166 -14.41 5.40 -22.66
N ASP A 167 -13.52 4.59 -23.19
CA ASP A 167 -13.18 3.24 -22.72
C ASP A 167 -11.74 3.14 -22.18
N ASP A 168 -11.01 4.26 -22.15
CA ASP A 168 -9.74 4.38 -21.45
C ASP A 168 -9.95 4.30 -19.93
N THR A 169 -8.95 3.82 -19.21
CA THR A 169 -9.02 3.67 -17.75
C THR A 169 -7.80 4.26 -17.06
N ASP A 170 -8.01 4.68 -15.83
CA ASP A 170 -6.96 5.11 -14.92
C ASP A 170 -7.27 4.52 -13.53
N ALA A 171 -6.26 3.98 -12.87
CA ALA A 171 -6.45 3.35 -11.55
C ALA A 171 -6.81 4.36 -10.48
N ASP A 172 -6.26 5.58 -10.58
CA ASP A 172 -6.47 6.64 -9.58
C ASP A 172 -7.72 7.48 -9.85
N ASP A 173 -7.99 7.80 -11.09
CA ASP A 173 -9.08 8.68 -11.48
C ASP A 173 -9.61 8.40 -12.89
N SER A 174 -10.54 7.47 -12.99
CA SER A 174 -11.21 7.13 -14.24
C SER A 174 -12.14 8.23 -14.79
N SER A 175 -12.31 9.36 -14.08
CA SER A 175 -13.33 10.36 -14.41
C SER A 175 -12.84 11.58 -15.20
N SER A 176 -11.52 11.76 -15.36
CA SER A 176 -10.93 12.99 -15.92
C SER A 176 -9.87 12.79 -17.00
N LEU A 177 -9.92 11.65 -17.71
CA LEU A 177 -9.00 11.40 -18.81
C LEU A 177 -9.14 12.44 -19.93
N THR A 178 -8.01 12.84 -20.49
CA THR A 178 -7.96 13.83 -21.55
C THR A 178 -6.94 13.47 -22.63
N VAL A 179 -7.26 13.78 -23.89
CA VAL A 179 -6.28 13.70 -24.97
C VAL A 179 -5.28 14.85 -24.84
N THR A 180 -4.01 14.55 -24.67
CA THR A 180 -2.95 15.57 -24.53
C THR A 180 -2.11 15.76 -25.78
N GLN A 181 -2.03 14.74 -26.64
CA GLN A 181 -1.26 14.77 -27.89
C GLN A 181 -1.90 13.88 -28.96
N ILE A 182 -1.74 14.28 -30.22
CA ILE A 182 -2.13 13.50 -31.38
C ILE A 182 -1.04 13.53 -32.45
N ALA A 183 -0.95 12.48 -33.25
CA ALA A 183 -0.08 12.41 -34.42
C ALA A 183 -0.65 11.50 -35.50
N VAL A 184 -0.31 11.71 -36.75
CA VAL A 184 -0.43 10.66 -37.77
C VAL A 184 0.67 9.62 -37.57
N THR A 185 0.42 8.37 -37.96
CA THR A 185 1.41 7.30 -37.84
C THR A 185 2.75 7.69 -38.46
N GLY A 186 3.83 7.66 -37.70
CA GLY A 186 5.17 8.07 -38.09
C GLY A 186 5.41 9.59 -38.16
N GLY A 187 4.42 10.40 -37.81
CA GLY A 187 4.53 11.86 -37.71
C GLY A 187 5.00 12.34 -36.32
N SER A 188 5.16 13.66 -36.20
CA SER A 188 5.47 14.32 -34.96
C SER A 188 4.18 14.56 -34.14
N ASN A 189 4.28 14.46 -32.81
CA ASN A 189 3.18 14.76 -31.91
C ASN A 189 2.80 16.24 -31.95
N SER A 190 1.51 16.52 -32.01
CA SER A 190 0.89 17.83 -31.85
C SER A 190 0.17 17.88 -30.51
N SER A 191 0.47 18.89 -29.68
CA SER A 191 -0.20 19.06 -28.39
C SER A 191 -1.67 19.45 -28.57
N VAL A 192 -2.55 18.82 -27.80
CA VAL A 192 -3.98 19.17 -27.72
C VAL A 192 -4.18 20.18 -26.61
N SER A 193 -4.90 21.27 -26.88
CA SER A 193 -5.13 22.34 -25.91
C SER A 193 -6.05 21.86 -24.79
N SER A 194 -5.65 22.04 -23.55
CA SER A 194 -6.49 21.68 -22.39
C SER A 194 -7.85 22.35 -22.44
N GLY A 195 -8.91 21.60 -22.14
CA GLY A 195 -10.30 22.08 -22.14
C GLY A 195 -10.88 22.31 -23.54
N SER A 196 -10.20 21.91 -24.62
CA SER A 196 -10.72 21.99 -25.97
C SER A 196 -11.69 20.87 -26.30
N SER A 197 -12.56 21.13 -27.27
CA SER A 197 -13.36 20.14 -28.00
C SER A 197 -13.08 20.28 -29.50
N TYR A 198 -13.51 19.31 -30.31
CA TYR A 198 -13.25 19.36 -31.75
C TYR A 198 -13.71 20.67 -32.40
N ASN A 199 -14.81 21.27 -31.92
CA ASN A 199 -15.41 22.51 -32.44
C ASN A 199 -15.02 23.77 -31.67
N SER A 200 -14.19 23.65 -30.63
CA SER A 200 -13.71 24.75 -29.82
C SER A 200 -12.22 24.56 -29.48
N SER A 201 -11.36 25.18 -30.23
CA SER A 201 -9.88 25.09 -30.10
C SER A 201 -9.32 23.68 -30.25
N GLY A 202 -9.98 22.79 -30.99
CA GLY A 202 -9.50 21.45 -31.32
C GLY A 202 -8.18 21.50 -32.11
N THR A 203 -7.33 20.52 -31.86
CA THR A 203 -6.03 20.37 -32.54
C THR A 203 -6.17 19.55 -33.79
N GLN A 204 -5.56 19.99 -34.89
CA GLN A 204 -5.65 19.35 -36.20
C GLN A 204 -4.37 18.60 -36.57
N VAL A 205 -4.56 17.40 -37.15
CA VAL A 205 -3.51 16.68 -37.87
C VAL A 205 -4.02 16.28 -39.25
N THR A 206 -3.20 16.52 -40.31
CA THR A 206 -3.57 16.20 -41.66
C THR A 206 -2.89 14.91 -42.10
N GLY A 207 -3.68 13.91 -42.44
CA GLY A 207 -3.27 12.66 -43.01
C GLY A 207 -3.35 12.67 -44.56
N THR A 208 -3.15 11.50 -45.15
CA THR A 208 -3.19 11.35 -46.61
C THR A 208 -4.58 11.60 -47.21
N TYR A 209 -5.63 11.29 -46.50
CA TYR A 209 -6.99 11.27 -47.01
C TYR A 209 -7.92 12.33 -46.38
N GLY A 210 -7.45 13.04 -45.33
CA GLY A 210 -8.26 14.04 -44.68
C GLY A 210 -7.55 14.70 -43.50
N THR A 211 -8.31 15.50 -42.74
CA THR A 211 -7.80 16.18 -41.55
C THR A 211 -8.66 15.78 -40.37
N LEU A 212 -8.00 15.23 -39.36
CA LEU A 212 -8.60 14.94 -38.05
C LEU A 212 -8.48 16.16 -37.15
N THR A 213 -9.56 16.56 -36.51
CA THR A 213 -9.59 17.60 -35.47
C THR A 213 -10.03 16.95 -34.16
N VAL A 214 -9.23 17.06 -33.10
CA VAL A 214 -9.46 16.40 -31.80
C VAL A 214 -9.48 17.43 -30.70
N GLY A 215 -10.44 17.28 -29.77
CA GLY A 215 -10.52 18.00 -28.50
C GLY A 215 -9.84 17.24 -27.35
N ALA A 216 -9.44 17.96 -26.31
CA ALA A 216 -8.93 17.35 -25.08
C ALA A 216 -9.96 16.46 -24.39
N ASP A 217 -11.25 16.73 -24.61
CA ASP A 217 -12.39 15.96 -24.10
C ASP A 217 -12.65 14.65 -24.87
N GLY A 218 -11.77 14.27 -25.81
CA GLY A 218 -11.91 13.08 -26.64
C GLY A 218 -12.85 13.24 -27.84
N THR A 219 -13.55 14.37 -27.97
CA THR A 219 -14.38 14.65 -29.14
C THR A 219 -13.54 14.83 -30.41
N TYR A 220 -14.05 14.40 -31.56
CA TYR A 220 -13.31 14.54 -32.82
C TYR A 220 -14.20 14.70 -34.05
N THR A 221 -13.60 15.16 -35.13
CA THR A 221 -14.19 15.17 -36.48
C THR A 221 -13.11 14.86 -37.51
N TYR A 222 -13.49 14.09 -38.53
CA TYR A 222 -12.64 13.74 -39.66
C TYR A 222 -13.32 13.92 -40.99
#